data_3f2dbe157e24ab9dc6a07a46c93a0216
#
_entry.id   3f2dbe157e24ab9dc6a07a46c93a0216
#
_cell.length_a   1.000
_cell.length_b   1.000
_cell.length_c   1.000
_cell.angle_alpha   90.00
_cell.angle_beta   90.00
_cell.angle_gamma   90.00
#
_symmetry.space_group_name_H-M   'P 1'
#
loop_
_entity.id
_entity.type
_entity.pdbx_description
1 polymer ?
#
loop_
_entity_poly.entity_id
_entity_poly.type
_entity_poly.pdbx_seq_one_letter_code
_entity_poly.pdbx_strand_id
1 'polypeptide(L)'
;ALAFVASFIGDPDAADEARLATFTLASALKKDHPQAVEGTLKQLLAQRKDPDAVRQANILLGRTKFEPLFDGKTLKGWTKPFDWGEVAIQDGAIHLSGNKKFFLVTERTYGDFILEAEAWLDEGANSGIQYRSHFEKNRLWGYQADVDSLPRGWRGIYDETPGRGWLARGDAKKAETLYKKGWNRYRIECVGDRTRFWMNGELIVDHLDPMEIEGHIALQHHGEKGKVVRYRNLRIMDLGKRRWLPLIDEASFPKWESNGVGEWSIKDGVIDGRKTGDGHGMLYSPRPYGDFCIRFQVKAVAGNAGFYIRSEKRGRSGAAGLQVEI
;
A
#
# COMPACT_ATOMS: atom_id res chain seq x y z
N ALA A 1 -6.57 -9.86 28.97
CA ALA A 1 -5.87 -10.20 27.73
C ALA A 1 -5.55 -8.94 26.92
N LEU A 2 -6.55 -8.15 26.47
CA LEU A 2 -6.32 -6.99 25.58
C LEU A 2 -5.35 -5.96 26.18
N ALA A 3 -5.60 -5.49 27.41
CA ALA A 3 -4.74 -4.50 28.09
C ALA A 3 -3.33 -5.05 28.37
N PHE A 4 -3.22 -6.34 28.64
CA PHE A 4 -1.94 -7.01 28.86
C PHE A 4 -1.09 -7.01 27.58
N VAL A 5 -1.65 -7.44 26.47
CA VAL A 5 -0.92 -7.45 25.19
C VAL A 5 -0.57 -6.02 24.75
N ALA A 6 -1.47 -5.07 24.95
CA ALA A 6 -1.26 -3.66 24.60
C ALA A 6 -0.11 -3.02 25.40
N SER A 7 0.23 -3.52 26.57
CA SER A 7 1.35 -2.99 27.38
C SER A 7 2.73 -3.22 26.74
N PHE A 8 2.85 -4.20 25.84
CA PHE A 8 4.10 -4.52 25.13
C PHE A 8 4.30 -3.75 23.83
N ILE A 9 3.37 -2.88 23.40
CA ILE A 9 3.52 -2.08 22.16
C ILE A 9 4.72 -1.12 22.20
N GLY A 10 5.24 -0.81 23.38
CA GLY A 10 6.45 -0.01 23.53
C GLY A 10 7.72 -0.82 23.78
N ASP A 11 7.62 -2.14 23.79
CA ASP A 11 8.75 -3.04 24.02
C ASP A 11 9.56 -3.24 22.73
N PRO A 12 10.87 -2.97 22.71
CA PRO A 12 11.67 -3.07 21.48
C PRO A 12 11.67 -4.48 20.85
N ASP A 13 11.51 -5.52 21.67
CA ASP A 13 11.62 -6.91 21.21
C ASP A 13 10.24 -7.54 20.88
N ALA A 14 9.15 -6.92 21.30
CA ALA A 14 7.79 -7.47 21.15
C ALA A 14 6.77 -6.48 20.56
N ALA A 15 7.18 -5.27 20.17
CA ALA A 15 6.25 -4.20 19.77
C ALA A 15 5.36 -4.55 18.57
N ASP A 16 5.90 -5.22 17.56
CA ASP A 16 5.17 -5.53 16.34
C ASP A 16 4.12 -6.63 16.57
N GLU A 17 4.51 -7.69 17.27
CA GLU A 17 3.60 -8.78 17.65
C GLU A 17 2.52 -8.29 18.62
N ALA A 18 2.92 -7.47 19.60
CA ALA A 18 1.98 -6.88 20.55
C ALA A 18 0.98 -5.95 19.87
N ARG A 19 1.43 -5.16 18.90
CA ARG A 19 0.56 -4.31 18.08
C ARG A 19 -0.45 -5.15 17.29
N LEU A 20 0.02 -6.14 16.54
CA LEU A 20 -0.84 -7.02 15.76
C LEU A 20 -1.88 -7.71 16.64
N ALA A 21 -1.45 -8.33 17.73
CA ALA A 21 -2.33 -9.02 18.68
C ALA A 21 -3.34 -8.06 19.33
N THR A 22 -2.90 -6.87 19.74
CA THR A 22 -3.77 -5.86 20.36
C THR A 22 -4.92 -5.46 19.43
N PHE A 23 -4.62 -5.13 18.17
CA PHE A 23 -5.63 -4.65 17.24
C PHE A 23 -6.52 -5.78 16.70
N THR A 24 -6.00 -6.99 16.57
CA THR A 24 -6.79 -8.18 16.26
C THR A 24 -7.81 -8.46 17.38
N LEU A 25 -7.37 -8.47 18.63
CA LEU A 25 -8.25 -8.65 19.78
C LEU A 25 -9.24 -7.50 19.94
N ALA A 26 -8.79 -6.24 19.79
CA ALA A 26 -9.67 -5.07 19.87
C ALA A 26 -10.77 -5.10 18.82
N SER A 27 -10.45 -5.49 17.59
CA SER A 27 -11.43 -5.64 16.51
C SER A 27 -12.45 -6.74 16.81
N ALA A 28 -12.00 -7.88 17.31
CA ALA A 28 -12.86 -9.01 17.67
C ALA A 28 -13.78 -8.68 18.86
N LEU A 29 -13.25 -7.99 19.88
CA LEU A 29 -13.96 -7.70 21.13
C LEU A 29 -14.81 -6.44 21.07
N LYS A 30 -14.68 -5.60 20.05
CA LYS A 30 -15.34 -4.28 19.98
C LYS A 30 -16.85 -4.35 20.12
N LYS A 31 -17.49 -5.39 19.60
CA LYS A 31 -18.95 -5.58 19.66
C LYS A 31 -19.42 -5.96 21.06
N ASP A 32 -18.73 -6.90 21.70
CA ASP A 32 -19.17 -7.52 22.94
C ASP A 32 -18.61 -6.80 24.19
N HIS A 33 -17.46 -6.13 24.05
CA HIS A 33 -16.77 -5.44 25.15
C HIS A 33 -16.31 -4.02 24.75
N PRO A 34 -17.21 -3.14 24.26
CA PRO A 34 -16.85 -1.83 23.68
C PRO A 34 -16.11 -0.94 24.67
N GLN A 35 -16.49 -0.93 25.95
CA GLN A 35 -15.87 -0.08 26.98
C GLN A 35 -14.42 -0.50 27.29
N ALA A 36 -14.15 -1.80 27.37
CA ALA A 36 -12.81 -2.32 27.61
C ALA A 36 -11.87 -2.02 26.41
N VAL A 37 -12.39 -2.17 25.20
CA VAL A 37 -11.66 -1.81 23.97
C VAL A 37 -11.37 -0.32 23.94
N GLU A 38 -12.37 0.52 24.17
CA GLU A 38 -12.22 1.98 24.16
C GLU A 38 -11.21 2.44 25.22
N GLY A 39 -11.26 1.89 26.45
CA GLY A 39 -10.32 2.20 27.52
C GLY A 39 -8.88 1.88 27.15
N THR A 40 -8.62 0.68 26.62
CA THR A 40 -7.28 0.26 26.17
C THR A 40 -6.75 1.14 25.02
N LEU A 41 -7.59 1.43 24.03
CA LEU A 41 -7.19 2.25 22.89
C LEU A 41 -6.92 3.72 23.30
N LYS A 42 -7.67 4.26 24.26
CA LYS A 42 -7.40 5.60 24.83
C LYS A 42 -6.07 5.65 25.59
N GLN A 43 -5.71 4.60 26.31
CA GLN A 43 -4.41 4.49 26.97
C GLN A 43 -3.26 4.46 25.96
N LEU A 44 -3.38 3.70 24.88
CA LEU A 44 -2.41 3.69 23.77
C LEU A 44 -2.25 5.06 23.15
N LEU A 45 -3.34 5.77 22.89
CA LEU A 45 -3.30 7.11 22.35
C LEU A 45 -2.61 8.12 23.28
N ALA A 46 -2.75 7.95 24.59
CA ALA A 46 -2.09 8.80 25.58
C ALA A 46 -0.56 8.61 25.59
N GLN A 47 -0.09 7.40 25.36
CA GLN A 47 1.34 7.07 25.33
C GLN A 47 2.06 7.59 24.07
N ARG A 48 1.39 7.61 22.92
CA ARG A 48 1.89 8.09 21.61
C ARG A 48 3.26 7.52 21.18
N LYS A 49 3.63 6.36 21.68
CA LYS A 49 4.96 5.77 21.45
C LYS A 49 5.11 5.14 20.06
N ASP A 50 4.02 4.65 19.50
CA ASP A 50 4.00 3.98 18.20
C ASP A 50 2.98 4.66 17.27
N PRO A 51 3.43 5.31 16.15
CA PRO A 51 2.55 6.00 15.22
C PRO A 51 1.52 5.09 14.57
N ASP A 52 1.87 3.82 14.30
CA ASP A 52 0.97 2.85 13.70
C ASP A 52 -0.11 2.40 14.69
N ALA A 53 0.24 2.21 15.96
CA ALA A 53 -0.72 1.94 17.01
C ALA A 53 -1.69 3.11 17.21
N VAL A 54 -1.20 4.35 17.21
CA VAL A 54 -2.03 5.56 17.28
C VAL A 54 -3.03 5.62 16.12
N ARG A 55 -2.58 5.33 14.91
CA ARG A 55 -3.46 5.30 13.73
C ARG A 55 -4.55 4.25 13.86
N GLN A 56 -4.19 3.00 14.16
CA GLN A 56 -5.14 1.89 14.29
C GLN A 56 -6.13 2.13 15.42
N ALA A 57 -5.68 2.69 16.54
CA ALA A 57 -6.57 3.08 17.64
C ALA A 57 -7.59 4.14 17.21
N ASN A 58 -7.19 5.16 16.45
CA ASN A 58 -8.09 6.18 15.94
C ASN A 58 -9.13 5.61 14.96
N ILE A 59 -8.75 4.65 14.11
CA ILE A 59 -9.68 3.95 13.21
C ILE A 59 -10.73 3.20 14.03
N LEU A 60 -10.29 2.38 14.98
CA LEU A 60 -11.20 1.58 15.81
C LEU A 60 -12.11 2.43 16.69
N LEU A 61 -11.65 3.59 17.14
CA LEU A 61 -12.46 4.55 17.89
C LEU A 61 -13.37 5.41 17.00
N GLY A 62 -13.32 5.26 15.68
CA GLY A 62 -14.11 6.07 14.76
C GLY A 62 -13.73 7.55 14.73
N ARG A 63 -12.47 7.88 15.09
CA ARG A 63 -11.97 9.27 15.15
C ARG A 63 -11.42 9.78 13.83
N THR A 64 -11.30 8.92 12.83
CA THR A 64 -10.89 9.29 11.47
C THR A 64 -12.08 9.86 10.72
N LYS A 65 -11.87 10.97 9.99
CA LYS A 65 -12.91 11.65 9.21
C LYS A 65 -12.49 11.76 7.76
N PHE A 66 -13.49 11.82 6.88
CA PHE A 66 -13.25 12.21 5.51
C PHE A 66 -12.89 13.69 5.41
N GLU A 67 -11.80 13.98 4.72
CA GLU A 67 -11.36 15.32 4.35
C GLU A 67 -11.51 15.49 2.84
N PRO A 68 -11.93 16.68 2.34
CA PRO A 68 -12.00 16.92 0.91
C PRO A 68 -10.59 16.94 0.30
N LEU A 69 -10.38 16.17 -0.76
CA LEU A 69 -9.20 16.28 -1.63
C LEU A 69 -9.37 17.38 -2.68
N PHE A 70 -10.61 17.76 -2.95
CA PHE A 70 -10.98 18.82 -3.88
C PHE A 70 -12.13 19.64 -3.28
N ASP A 71 -11.95 20.94 -3.25
CA ASP A 71 -12.91 21.87 -2.66
C ASP A 71 -14.03 22.35 -3.61
N GLY A 72 -14.03 21.83 -4.85
CA GLY A 72 -14.96 22.24 -5.91
C GLY A 72 -14.60 23.56 -6.61
N LYS A 73 -13.51 24.24 -6.21
CA LYS A 73 -13.18 25.59 -6.69
C LYS A 73 -11.73 25.78 -7.09
N THR A 74 -10.79 25.08 -6.45
CA THR A 74 -9.35 25.28 -6.68
C THR A 74 -8.61 23.96 -6.82
N LEU A 75 -7.46 23.98 -7.49
CA LEU A 75 -6.55 22.84 -7.55
C LEU A 75 -5.50 22.88 -6.42
N LYS A 76 -5.79 23.53 -5.30
CA LYS A 76 -4.88 23.53 -4.14
C LYS A 76 -4.60 22.10 -3.68
N GLY A 77 -3.33 21.74 -3.54
CA GLY A 77 -2.90 20.39 -3.16
C GLY A 77 -2.79 19.42 -4.35
N TRP A 78 -2.93 19.93 -5.58
CA TRP A 78 -2.76 19.17 -6.81
C TRP A 78 -1.71 19.78 -7.70
N THR A 79 -0.97 18.94 -8.43
CA THR A 79 0.04 19.33 -9.43
C THR A 79 -0.16 18.54 -10.71
N LYS A 80 0.26 19.14 -11.84
CA LYS A 80 0.25 18.48 -13.15
C LYS A 80 1.70 18.35 -13.65
N PRO A 81 2.40 17.22 -13.41
CA PRO A 81 3.79 17.02 -13.79
C PRO A 81 3.99 16.68 -15.27
N PHE A 82 3.00 16.99 -16.12
CA PHE A 82 2.99 16.73 -17.56
C PHE A 82 2.98 18.04 -18.34
N ASP A 83 3.80 18.14 -19.39
CA ASP A 83 3.91 19.32 -20.25
C ASP A 83 2.70 19.47 -21.19
N TRP A 84 1.82 18.47 -21.25
CA TRP A 84 0.60 18.43 -22.07
C TRP A 84 -0.64 18.13 -21.25
N GLY A 85 -1.82 18.19 -21.91
CA GLY A 85 -3.11 18.00 -21.29
C GLY A 85 -3.59 19.26 -20.57
N GLU A 86 -4.88 19.40 -20.51
CA GLU A 86 -5.58 20.55 -19.92
C GLU A 86 -6.37 20.12 -18.69
N VAL A 87 -6.34 20.98 -17.68
CA VAL A 87 -7.10 20.83 -16.45
C VAL A 87 -7.93 22.09 -16.25
N ALA A 88 -9.23 21.96 -16.15
CA ALA A 88 -10.14 23.05 -15.86
C ALA A 88 -11.05 22.69 -14.69
N ILE A 89 -11.61 23.71 -14.04
CA ILE A 89 -12.67 23.54 -13.04
C ILE A 89 -13.94 24.14 -13.61
N GLN A 90 -14.99 23.34 -13.75
CA GLN A 90 -16.29 23.76 -14.22
C GLN A 90 -17.37 23.05 -13.41
N ASP A 91 -18.41 23.77 -13.02
CA ASP A 91 -19.57 23.25 -12.29
C ASP A 91 -19.20 22.42 -11.04
N GLY A 92 -18.14 22.84 -10.31
CA GLY A 92 -17.67 22.17 -9.11
C GLY A 92 -16.93 20.84 -9.37
N ALA A 93 -16.52 20.59 -10.62
CA ALA A 93 -15.80 19.39 -11.03
C ALA A 93 -14.46 19.73 -11.69
N ILE A 94 -13.49 18.85 -11.53
CA ILE A 94 -12.22 18.84 -12.29
C ILE A 94 -12.51 18.24 -13.65
N HIS A 95 -12.18 18.94 -14.72
CA HIS A 95 -12.28 18.49 -16.10
C HIS A 95 -10.86 18.24 -16.63
N LEU A 96 -10.63 17.05 -17.14
CA LEU A 96 -9.37 16.65 -17.79
C LEU A 96 -9.64 16.44 -19.28
N SER A 97 -8.85 17.06 -20.14
CA SER A 97 -8.92 16.92 -21.60
C SER A 97 -7.53 16.91 -22.24
N GLY A 98 -7.42 16.28 -23.40
CA GLY A 98 -6.14 16.18 -24.09
C GLY A 98 -6.15 15.16 -25.22
N ASN A 99 -4.97 14.96 -25.82
CA ASN A 99 -4.76 13.99 -26.89
C ASN A 99 -3.61 13.02 -26.61
N LYS A 100 -3.10 13.06 -25.38
CA LYS A 100 -2.07 12.14 -24.85
C LYS A 100 -2.40 11.85 -23.40
N LYS A 101 -1.99 10.69 -22.93
CA LYS A 101 -2.14 10.27 -21.53
C LYS A 101 -1.41 11.22 -20.59
N PHE A 102 -2.10 11.73 -19.58
CA PHE A 102 -1.54 12.54 -18.51
C PHE A 102 -2.31 12.35 -17.21
N PHE A 103 -1.77 12.90 -16.13
CA PHE A 103 -2.35 12.79 -14.80
C PHE A 103 -2.33 14.13 -14.08
N LEU A 104 -3.37 14.37 -13.30
CA LEU A 104 -3.39 15.38 -12.25
C LEU A 104 -3.12 14.68 -10.92
N VAL A 105 -2.11 15.11 -10.17
CA VAL A 105 -1.50 14.36 -9.06
C VAL A 105 -1.60 15.14 -7.77
N THR A 106 -1.92 14.51 -6.64
CA THR A 106 -1.86 15.17 -5.33
C THR A 106 -0.41 15.50 -4.96
N GLU A 107 -0.20 16.66 -4.33
CA GLU A 107 1.12 17.04 -3.78
C GLU A 107 1.51 16.16 -2.59
N ARG A 108 0.52 15.75 -1.79
CA ARG A 108 0.68 14.88 -0.63
C ARG A 108 0.61 13.41 -1.02
N THR A 109 1.36 12.55 -0.33
CA THR A 109 1.29 11.10 -0.43
C THR A 109 0.44 10.49 0.68
N TYR A 110 -0.16 9.32 0.41
CA TYR A 110 -1.03 8.58 1.30
C TYR A 110 -0.59 7.11 1.38
N GLY A 111 -0.67 6.53 2.56
CA GLY A 111 -0.36 5.11 2.80
C GLY A 111 -1.61 4.26 2.87
N ASP A 112 -2.16 4.09 4.07
CA ASP A 112 -3.47 3.47 4.27
C ASP A 112 -4.55 4.55 4.20
N PHE A 113 -5.62 4.30 3.47
CA PHE A 113 -6.69 5.29 3.28
C PHE A 113 -8.01 4.66 2.79
N ILE A 114 -9.07 5.45 2.89
CA ILE A 114 -10.31 5.23 2.16
C ILE A 114 -10.55 6.46 1.29
N LEU A 115 -10.59 6.28 -0.02
CA LEU A 115 -10.86 7.34 -1.01
C LEU A 115 -12.25 7.16 -1.58
N GLU A 116 -13.01 8.23 -1.68
CA GLU A 116 -14.26 8.28 -2.41
C GLU A 116 -14.21 9.39 -3.45
N ALA A 117 -14.75 9.10 -4.63
CA ALA A 117 -14.81 10.02 -5.75
C ALA A 117 -16.06 9.76 -6.61
N GLU A 118 -16.48 10.77 -7.34
CA GLU A 118 -17.42 10.60 -8.46
C GLU A 118 -16.71 10.95 -9.76
N ALA A 119 -16.90 10.11 -10.78
CA ALA A 119 -16.39 10.37 -12.12
C ALA A 119 -17.49 10.28 -13.17
N TRP A 120 -17.38 11.14 -14.18
CA TRP A 120 -18.21 11.13 -15.39
C TRP A 120 -17.31 11.28 -16.61
N LEU A 121 -17.37 10.28 -17.47
CA LEU A 121 -16.58 10.20 -18.69
C LEU A 121 -17.49 10.39 -19.90
N ASP A 122 -16.99 11.11 -20.91
CA ASP A 122 -17.60 11.09 -22.24
C ASP A 122 -17.58 9.67 -22.80
N GLU A 123 -18.57 9.32 -23.59
CA GLU A 123 -18.65 7.99 -24.20
C GLU A 123 -17.39 7.70 -25.03
N GLY A 124 -16.76 6.56 -24.80
CA GLY A 124 -15.49 6.15 -25.40
C GLY A 124 -14.24 6.68 -24.72
N ALA A 125 -14.37 7.49 -23.67
CA ALA A 125 -13.23 7.89 -22.86
C ALA A 125 -12.83 6.79 -21.84
N ASN A 126 -11.52 6.69 -21.59
CA ASN A 126 -10.93 5.88 -20.52
C ASN A 126 -10.22 6.79 -19.52
N SER A 127 -10.18 6.33 -18.30
CA SER A 127 -9.55 7.01 -17.17
C SER A 127 -9.15 6.03 -16.08
N GLY A 128 -8.65 6.56 -14.97
CA GLY A 128 -8.33 5.82 -13.78
C GLY A 128 -8.09 6.73 -12.59
N ILE A 129 -8.31 6.17 -11.41
CA ILE A 129 -7.90 6.78 -10.16
C ILE A 129 -6.64 6.07 -9.71
N GLN A 130 -5.51 6.76 -9.82
CA GLN A 130 -4.23 6.27 -9.35
C GLN A 130 -4.15 6.38 -7.82
N TYR A 131 -3.47 5.43 -7.21
CA TYR A 131 -3.21 5.43 -5.78
C TYR A 131 -1.88 4.76 -5.46
N ARG A 132 -1.26 5.15 -4.36
CA ARG A 132 0.10 4.75 -4.01
C ARG A 132 1.05 4.83 -5.21
N SER A 133 0.89 5.89 -5.99
CA SER A 133 1.64 6.09 -7.23
C SER A 133 2.77 7.09 -7.05
N HIS A 134 3.75 6.99 -7.92
CA HIS A 134 4.93 7.84 -7.95
C HIS A 134 5.01 8.54 -9.29
N PHE A 135 5.64 9.70 -9.34
CA PHE A 135 5.80 10.43 -10.58
C PHE A 135 7.17 11.11 -10.70
N GLU A 136 7.60 11.28 -11.93
CA GLU A 136 8.64 12.18 -12.38
C GLU A 136 8.05 13.04 -13.50
N LYS A 137 8.85 13.99 -14.03
CA LYS A 137 8.39 14.79 -15.16
C LYS A 137 7.91 13.89 -16.32
N ASN A 138 6.66 14.10 -16.76
CA ASN A 138 6.04 13.38 -17.88
C ASN A 138 5.88 11.86 -17.71
N ARG A 139 6.00 11.36 -16.49
CA ARG A 139 5.85 9.94 -16.17
C ARG A 139 5.14 9.73 -14.83
N LEU A 140 4.32 8.69 -14.77
CA LEU A 140 3.68 8.22 -13.54
C LEU A 140 3.65 6.69 -13.56
N TRP A 141 3.81 6.06 -12.39
CA TRP A 141 3.70 4.61 -12.20
C TRP A 141 3.10 4.30 -10.83
N GLY A 142 2.61 3.09 -10.63
CA GLY A 142 1.92 2.61 -9.46
C GLY A 142 0.50 2.15 -9.78
N TYR A 143 -0.29 1.91 -8.76
CA TYR A 143 -1.61 1.30 -8.88
C TYR A 143 -2.68 2.24 -9.43
N GLN A 144 -3.59 1.68 -10.22
CA GLN A 144 -4.77 2.34 -10.76
C GLN A 144 -6.03 1.52 -10.50
N ALA A 145 -7.04 2.13 -9.94
CA ALA A 145 -8.41 1.66 -10.07
C ALA A 145 -8.96 2.16 -11.42
N ASP A 146 -9.27 1.24 -12.30
CA ASP A 146 -9.68 1.55 -13.67
C ASP A 146 -11.08 2.16 -13.73
N VAL A 147 -11.23 3.21 -14.52
CA VAL A 147 -12.48 3.95 -14.74
C VAL A 147 -12.72 4.07 -16.24
N ASP A 148 -13.64 3.29 -16.78
CA ASP A 148 -13.92 3.24 -18.21
C ASP A 148 -15.40 3.56 -18.48
N SER A 149 -15.68 4.28 -19.57
CA SER A 149 -17.02 4.58 -20.03
C SER A 149 -17.62 3.46 -20.90
N LEU A 150 -16.81 2.52 -21.37
CA LEU A 150 -17.24 1.41 -22.21
C LEU A 150 -17.32 0.11 -21.41
N PRO A 151 -18.22 -0.82 -21.78
CA PRO A 151 -18.32 -2.13 -21.14
C PRO A 151 -17.21 -3.08 -21.61
N ARG A 152 -15.94 -2.66 -21.45
CA ARG A 152 -14.79 -3.45 -21.89
C ARG A 152 -14.40 -4.57 -20.93
N GLY A 153 -15.14 -4.76 -19.84
CA GLY A 153 -14.86 -5.81 -18.88
C GLY A 153 -13.55 -5.68 -18.09
N TRP A 154 -12.98 -4.50 -18.07
CA TRP A 154 -11.62 -4.25 -17.63
C TRP A 154 -11.53 -3.53 -16.29
N ARG A 155 -12.66 -3.16 -15.72
CA ARG A 155 -12.73 -2.48 -14.43
C ARG A 155 -12.09 -3.34 -13.37
N GLY A 156 -10.92 -2.91 -12.94
CA GLY A 156 -10.09 -3.66 -12.02
C GLY A 156 -8.95 -2.82 -11.47
N ILE A 157 -7.89 -3.49 -11.06
CA ILE A 157 -6.65 -2.87 -10.63
C ILE A 157 -5.59 -3.10 -11.70
N TYR A 158 -5.06 -2.01 -12.22
CA TYR A 158 -3.95 -1.96 -13.15
C TYR A 158 -2.73 -1.35 -12.44
N ASP A 159 -1.54 -1.72 -12.85
CA ASP A 159 -0.30 -1.11 -12.37
C ASP A 159 0.46 -0.51 -13.55
N GLU A 160 0.65 0.81 -13.53
CA GLU A 160 1.41 1.55 -14.53
C GLU A 160 2.93 1.33 -14.43
N THR A 161 3.39 0.58 -13.43
CA THR A 161 4.78 0.20 -13.29
C THR A 161 5.19 -0.72 -14.44
N PRO A 162 6.29 -0.42 -15.16
CA PRO A 162 6.73 -1.23 -16.29
C PRO A 162 6.83 -2.72 -15.96
N GLY A 163 6.22 -3.54 -16.81
CA GLY A 163 6.23 -5.01 -16.69
C GLY A 163 5.13 -5.59 -15.81
N ARG A 164 4.28 -4.77 -15.17
CA ARG A 164 3.23 -5.29 -14.29
C ARG A 164 1.85 -5.39 -14.95
N GLY A 165 1.25 -4.28 -15.37
CA GLY A 165 -0.05 -4.32 -16.06
C GLY A 165 -1.24 -4.70 -15.17
N TRP A 166 -2.13 -5.54 -15.64
CA TRP A 166 -3.34 -5.94 -14.91
C TRP A 166 -3.02 -6.87 -13.74
N LEU A 167 -3.29 -6.40 -12.52
CA LEU A 167 -3.11 -7.17 -11.29
C LEU A 167 -4.36 -7.96 -10.93
N ALA A 168 -5.53 -7.35 -11.08
CA ALA A 168 -6.81 -7.99 -10.83
C ALA A 168 -7.89 -7.39 -11.74
N ARG A 169 -8.82 -8.21 -12.19
CA ARG A 169 -9.95 -7.78 -13.01
C ARG A 169 -11.25 -8.10 -12.30
N GLY A 170 -12.17 -7.15 -12.33
CA GLY A 170 -13.53 -7.34 -11.86
C GLY A 170 -14.37 -8.17 -12.85
N ASP A 171 -15.53 -8.61 -12.41
CA ASP A 171 -16.54 -9.21 -13.29
C ASP A 171 -17.08 -8.15 -14.26
N ALA A 172 -16.80 -8.36 -15.54
CA ALA A 172 -17.19 -7.47 -16.63
C ALA A 172 -18.70 -7.26 -16.70
N LYS A 173 -19.49 -8.35 -16.63
CA LYS A 173 -20.95 -8.30 -16.70
C LYS A 173 -21.53 -7.54 -15.50
N LYS A 174 -21.03 -7.80 -14.31
CA LYS A 174 -21.41 -7.06 -13.11
C LYS A 174 -21.08 -5.57 -13.28
N ALA A 175 -19.87 -5.23 -13.70
CA ALA A 175 -19.46 -3.84 -13.88
C ALA A 175 -20.29 -3.10 -14.94
N GLU A 176 -20.67 -3.78 -16.02
CA GLU A 176 -21.54 -3.22 -17.06
C GLU A 176 -22.93 -2.87 -16.51
N THR A 177 -23.53 -3.75 -15.70
CA THR A 177 -24.85 -3.48 -15.11
C THR A 177 -24.83 -2.34 -14.08
N LEU A 178 -23.69 -2.10 -13.45
CA LEU A 178 -23.54 -1.05 -12.44
C LEU A 178 -23.24 0.33 -13.04
N TYR A 179 -22.65 0.39 -14.24
CA TYR A 179 -22.27 1.64 -14.86
C TYR A 179 -23.51 2.45 -15.29
N LYS A 180 -23.47 3.76 -15.00
CA LYS A 180 -24.50 4.71 -15.35
C LYS A 180 -23.95 5.74 -16.32
N LYS A 181 -24.74 6.17 -17.32
CA LYS A 181 -24.43 7.37 -18.08
C LYS A 181 -24.44 8.58 -17.15
N GLY A 182 -23.31 9.30 -17.08
CA GLY A 182 -23.13 10.40 -16.15
C GLY A 182 -22.26 10.01 -14.94
N TRP A 183 -22.61 10.53 -13.77
CA TRP A 183 -21.81 10.37 -12.56
C TRP A 183 -21.90 8.95 -11.97
N ASN A 184 -20.74 8.32 -11.79
CA ASN A 184 -20.56 7.05 -11.09
C ASN A 184 -19.72 7.27 -9.84
N ARG A 185 -20.08 6.59 -8.75
CA ARG A 185 -19.36 6.64 -7.47
C ARG A 185 -18.32 5.54 -7.43
N TYR A 186 -17.13 5.92 -7.00
CA TYR A 186 -16.00 5.03 -6.80
C TYR A 186 -15.52 5.12 -5.36
N ARG A 187 -15.15 3.99 -4.78
CA ARG A 187 -14.51 3.89 -3.48
C ARG A 187 -13.31 2.97 -3.58
N ILE A 188 -12.19 3.42 -3.07
CA ILE A 188 -10.94 2.65 -2.99
C ILE A 188 -10.54 2.62 -1.52
N GLU A 189 -10.34 1.43 -0.99
CA GLU A 189 -9.84 1.22 0.36
C GLU A 189 -8.51 0.48 0.28
N CYS A 190 -7.46 1.12 0.77
CA CYS A 190 -6.12 0.56 0.87
C CYS A 190 -5.74 0.45 2.34
N VAL A 191 -5.60 -0.77 2.84
CA VAL A 191 -5.17 -1.04 4.21
C VAL A 191 -4.15 -2.17 4.19
N GLY A 192 -2.92 -1.87 4.58
CA GLY A 192 -1.81 -2.79 4.42
C GLY A 192 -1.50 -3.06 2.95
N ASP A 193 -1.42 -4.32 2.61
CA ASP A 193 -1.21 -4.84 1.26
C ASP A 193 -2.53 -5.08 0.50
N ARG A 194 -3.68 -4.87 1.16
CA ARG A 194 -5.00 -5.12 0.59
C ARG A 194 -5.59 -3.87 -0.02
N THR A 195 -6.02 -3.98 -1.26
CA THR A 195 -6.84 -2.99 -1.96
C THR A 195 -8.20 -3.57 -2.27
N ARG A 196 -9.25 -2.84 -1.89
CA ARG A 196 -10.64 -3.10 -2.28
C ARG A 196 -11.15 -1.94 -3.09
N PHE A 197 -11.83 -2.25 -4.20
CA PHE A 197 -12.36 -1.26 -5.14
C PHE A 197 -13.85 -1.50 -5.39
N TRP A 198 -14.66 -0.47 -5.18
CA TRP A 198 -16.11 -0.48 -5.38
C TRP A 198 -16.53 0.53 -6.46
N MET A 199 -17.55 0.18 -7.19
CA MET A 199 -18.28 1.06 -8.11
C MET A 199 -19.76 1.04 -7.77
N ASN A 200 -20.35 2.23 -7.60
CA ASN A 200 -21.76 2.42 -7.26
C ASN A 200 -22.27 1.59 -6.06
N GLY A 201 -21.39 1.36 -5.07
CA GLY A 201 -21.67 0.61 -3.84
C GLY A 201 -21.36 -0.87 -3.89
N GLU A 202 -21.07 -1.42 -5.06
CA GLU A 202 -20.76 -2.84 -5.24
C GLU A 202 -19.26 -3.09 -5.32
N LEU A 203 -18.78 -4.10 -4.61
CA LEU A 203 -17.38 -4.54 -4.64
C LEU A 203 -17.05 -5.14 -6.02
N ILE A 204 -16.04 -4.58 -6.67
CA ILE A 204 -15.54 -5.00 -7.98
C ILE A 204 -14.31 -5.86 -7.84
N VAL A 205 -13.35 -5.43 -7.01
CA VAL A 205 -12.08 -6.13 -6.80
C VAL A 205 -11.70 -6.11 -5.32
N ASP A 206 -11.14 -7.21 -4.87
CA ASP A 206 -10.46 -7.40 -3.59
C ASP A 206 -9.12 -8.08 -3.88
N HIS A 207 -8.02 -7.38 -3.69
CA HIS A 207 -6.69 -7.78 -4.14
C HIS A 207 -5.62 -7.52 -3.09
N LEU A 208 -4.63 -8.40 -3.04
CA LEU A 208 -3.47 -8.30 -2.17
C LEU A 208 -2.22 -8.06 -3.02
N ASP A 209 -1.53 -6.96 -2.77
CA ASP A 209 -0.24 -6.65 -3.37
C ASP A 209 0.58 -5.75 -2.44
N PRO A 210 1.74 -6.22 -1.94
CA PRO A 210 2.56 -5.49 -0.98
C PRO A 210 3.59 -4.56 -1.62
N MET A 211 3.60 -4.39 -2.95
CA MET A 211 4.70 -3.69 -3.63
C MET A 211 4.76 -2.22 -3.24
N GLU A 212 3.63 -1.53 -3.25
CA GLU A 212 3.58 -0.12 -2.87
C GLU A 212 2.74 0.07 -1.60
N ILE A 213 3.34 0.67 -0.59
CA ILE A 213 2.69 0.92 0.71
C ILE A 213 2.28 2.38 0.91
N GLU A 214 2.79 3.29 0.08
CA GLU A 214 2.43 4.71 0.07
C GLU A 214 2.69 5.33 -1.31
N GLY A 215 2.09 6.47 -1.57
CA GLY A 215 2.30 7.24 -2.79
C GLY A 215 1.19 8.25 -2.99
N HIS A 216 1.20 8.87 -4.16
CA HIS A 216 0.23 9.89 -4.55
C HIS A 216 -1.11 9.29 -5.00
N ILE A 217 -2.17 10.09 -4.88
CA ILE A 217 -3.42 9.90 -5.60
C ILE A 217 -3.32 10.69 -6.91
N ALA A 218 -3.79 10.14 -8.03
CA ALA A 218 -3.86 10.90 -9.26
C ALA A 218 -5.10 10.55 -10.09
N LEU A 219 -5.49 11.47 -10.96
CA LEU A 219 -6.63 11.37 -11.85
C LEU A 219 -6.11 11.32 -13.28
N GLN A 220 -6.44 10.28 -14.03
CA GLN A 220 -5.96 10.05 -15.38
C GLN A 220 -6.89 10.69 -16.43
N HIS A 221 -6.30 11.25 -17.49
CA HIS A 221 -6.88 11.31 -18.82
C HIS A 221 -6.06 10.38 -19.73
N HIS A 222 -6.69 9.38 -20.32
CA HIS A 222 -5.95 8.35 -21.06
C HIS A 222 -5.46 8.82 -22.42
N GLY A 223 -6.05 9.89 -22.99
CA GLY A 223 -5.55 10.52 -24.21
C GLY A 223 -6.51 10.48 -25.40
N GLU A 224 -7.78 10.10 -25.20
CA GLU A 224 -8.78 10.11 -26.26
C GLU A 224 -9.10 11.55 -26.68
N LYS A 225 -8.71 11.90 -27.92
CA LYS A 225 -8.89 13.25 -28.48
C LYS A 225 -10.36 13.69 -28.48
N GLY A 226 -10.60 14.89 -27.99
CA GLY A 226 -11.92 15.50 -27.95
C GLY A 226 -12.86 14.91 -26.87
N LYS A 227 -12.36 14.05 -26.00
CA LYS A 227 -13.09 13.52 -24.85
C LYS A 227 -12.71 14.26 -23.58
N VAL A 228 -13.66 14.35 -22.66
CA VAL A 228 -13.49 14.96 -21.34
C VAL A 228 -13.79 13.92 -20.27
N VAL A 229 -12.92 13.89 -19.26
CA VAL A 229 -13.13 13.14 -18.03
C VAL A 229 -13.35 14.13 -16.90
N ARG A 230 -14.36 13.88 -16.08
CA ARG A 230 -14.76 14.79 -15.00
C ARG A 230 -14.73 14.09 -13.66
N TYR A 231 -14.21 14.77 -12.63
CA TYR A 231 -14.16 14.28 -11.26
C TYR A 231 -14.71 15.30 -10.28
N ARG A 232 -15.50 14.86 -9.31
CA ARG A 232 -16.00 15.68 -8.20
C ARG A 232 -16.15 14.86 -6.93
N ASN A 233 -16.50 15.51 -5.83
CA ASN A 233 -16.75 14.88 -4.53
C ASN A 233 -15.59 13.98 -4.08
N LEU A 234 -14.34 14.38 -4.45
CA LEU A 234 -13.14 13.69 -4.03
C LEU A 234 -12.89 13.95 -2.55
N ARG A 235 -12.91 12.90 -1.77
CA ARG A 235 -12.62 12.97 -0.34
C ARG A 235 -11.85 11.74 0.13
N ILE A 236 -11.00 11.92 1.12
CA ILE A 236 -10.16 10.85 1.65
C ILE A 236 -10.28 10.79 3.16
N MET A 237 -10.33 9.59 3.69
CA MET A 237 -10.07 9.30 5.09
C MET A 237 -8.65 8.77 5.18
N ASP A 238 -7.72 9.62 5.60
CA ASP A 238 -6.32 9.25 5.77
C ASP A 238 -6.18 8.39 7.03
N LEU A 239 -5.77 7.16 6.84
CA LEU A 239 -5.55 6.17 7.89
C LEU A 239 -4.08 6.11 8.32
N GLY A 240 -3.23 6.98 7.72
CA GLY A 240 -1.82 7.12 8.03
C GLY A 240 -0.91 6.33 7.10
N LYS A 241 0.39 6.42 7.37
CA LYS A 241 1.43 5.76 6.57
C LYS A 241 2.05 4.62 7.35
N ARG A 242 2.33 3.53 6.67
CA ARG A 242 3.23 2.49 7.13
C ARG A 242 4.65 2.84 6.70
N ARG A 243 5.61 2.26 7.36
CA ARG A 243 7.02 2.39 6.99
C ARG A 243 7.68 1.02 6.92
N TRP A 244 8.61 0.89 6.03
CA TRP A 244 9.54 -0.22 6.04
C TRP A 244 10.46 -0.07 7.24
N LEU A 245 10.64 -1.15 7.98
CA LEU A 245 11.65 -1.22 9.03
C LEU A 245 12.87 -1.93 8.46
N PRO A 246 14.08 -1.48 8.78
CA PRO A 246 15.27 -2.23 8.41
C PRO A 246 15.20 -3.61 9.07
N LEU A 247 15.35 -4.67 8.29
CA LEU A 247 15.43 -6.02 8.81
C LEU A 247 16.75 -6.21 9.55
N ILE A 248 17.79 -5.59 9.04
CA ILE A 248 19.16 -5.64 9.57
C ILE A 248 19.87 -4.32 9.27
N ASP A 249 20.64 -3.86 10.21
CA ASP A 249 21.50 -2.69 10.16
C ASP A 249 22.77 -2.94 10.97
N GLU A 250 23.68 -1.99 10.97
CA GLU A 250 24.98 -2.10 11.69
C GLU A 250 24.78 -2.32 13.19
N ALA A 251 23.72 -1.77 13.79
CA ALA A 251 23.44 -1.89 15.21
C ALA A 251 22.84 -3.26 15.58
N SER A 252 22.04 -3.84 14.68
CA SER A 252 21.39 -5.13 14.88
C SER A 252 22.23 -6.32 14.38
N PHE A 253 23.16 -6.09 13.45
CA PHE A 253 24.00 -7.14 12.85
C PHE A 253 24.73 -8.02 13.88
N PRO A 254 25.31 -7.50 14.96
CA PRO A 254 25.98 -8.35 15.98
C PRO A 254 25.05 -9.36 16.67
N LYS A 255 23.72 -9.17 16.59
CA LYS A 255 22.74 -10.11 17.15
C LYS A 255 22.38 -11.25 16.18
N TRP A 256 22.78 -11.13 14.91
CA TRP A 256 22.55 -12.16 13.91
C TRP A 256 23.55 -13.30 14.06
N GLU A 257 23.09 -14.51 13.85
CA GLU A 257 23.91 -15.70 14.03
C GLU A 257 24.34 -16.25 12.68
N SER A 258 25.65 -16.44 12.52
CA SER A 258 26.19 -17.17 11.37
C SER A 258 26.42 -18.64 11.71
N ASN A 259 26.27 -19.47 10.68
CA ASN A 259 26.50 -20.92 10.80
C ASN A 259 27.10 -21.40 9.46
N GLY A 260 27.97 -22.45 9.55
CA GLY A 260 28.63 -23.01 8.37
C GLY A 260 29.90 -22.26 7.96
N VAL A 261 30.20 -22.30 6.66
CA VAL A 261 31.44 -21.79 6.05
C VAL A 261 31.22 -20.45 5.36
N GLY A 262 30.81 -19.45 6.13
CA GLY A 262 30.55 -18.11 5.60
C GLY A 262 31.14 -17.04 6.51
N GLU A 263 31.76 -16.03 5.89
CA GLU A 263 32.09 -14.76 6.53
C GLU A 263 31.05 -13.74 6.11
N TRP A 264 30.57 -12.98 7.10
CA TRP A 264 29.52 -12.01 6.93
C TRP A 264 29.97 -10.66 7.50
N SER A 265 29.73 -9.62 6.74
CA SER A 265 29.97 -8.26 7.20
C SER A 265 28.83 -7.36 6.73
N ILE A 266 28.67 -6.22 7.42
CA ILE A 266 27.72 -5.18 7.04
C ILE A 266 28.46 -3.84 6.95
N LYS A 267 28.16 -3.09 5.90
CA LYS A 267 28.66 -1.74 5.72
C LYS A 267 27.68 -0.93 4.87
N ASP A 268 27.37 0.27 5.32
CA ASP A 268 26.43 1.19 4.63
C ASP A 268 25.09 0.52 4.26
N GLY A 269 24.57 -0.34 5.18
CA GLY A 269 23.33 -1.10 4.99
C GLY A 269 23.43 -2.28 4.01
N VAL A 270 24.61 -2.60 3.51
CA VAL A 270 24.85 -3.73 2.61
C VAL A 270 25.49 -4.87 3.38
N ILE A 271 24.86 -6.04 3.32
CA ILE A 271 25.42 -7.29 3.86
C ILE A 271 26.27 -7.95 2.76
N ASP A 272 27.54 -8.17 3.03
CA ASP A 272 28.44 -8.93 2.17
C ASP A 272 28.63 -10.34 2.80
N GLY A 273 28.27 -11.37 2.04
CA GLY A 273 28.45 -12.78 2.44
C GLY A 273 29.46 -13.46 1.51
N ARG A 274 30.49 -14.06 2.10
CA ARG A 274 31.54 -14.78 1.36
C ARG A 274 31.68 -16.20 1.88
N LYS A 275 31.75 -17.13 0.95
CA LYS A 275 32.08 -18.52 1.26
C LYS A 275 33.59 -18.66 1.50
N THR A 276 33.95 -19.30 2.61
CA THR A 276 35.38 -19.47 3.04
C THR A 276 35.88 -20.90 3.02
N GLY A 277 35.01 -21.88 2.65
CA GLY A 277 35.36 -23.29 2.62
C GLY A 277 34.30 -24.13 1.88
N ASP A 278 34.45 -25.46 1.96
CA ASP A 278 33.46 -26.37 1.41
C ASP A 278 32.22 -26.47 2.30
N GLY A 279 31.05 -26.37 1.68
CA GLY A 279 29.74 -26.36 2.36
C GLY A 279 28.93 -25.10 2.13
N HIS A 280 27.98 -24.83 3.01
CA HIS A 280 27.09 -23.68 2.98
C HIS A 280 27.36 -22.74 4.14
N GLY A 281 27.18 -21.45 3.94
CA GLY A 281 27.16 -20.44 4.98
C GLY A 281 25.78 -19.81 5.08
N MET A 282 25.28 -19.66 6.30
CA MET A 282 23.96 -19.08 6.59
C MET A 282 24.08 -17.95 7.59
N LEU A 283 23.28 -16.93 7.42
CA LEU A 283 23.09 -15.84 8.37
C LEU A 283 21.62 -15.84 8.81
N TYR A 284 21.36 -15.96 10.11
CA TYR A 284 20.04 -16.08 10.69
C TYR A 284 19.64 -14.86 11.47
N SER A 285 18.37 -14.48 11.32
CA SER A 285 17.77 -13.44 12.15
C SER A 285 17.75 -13.86 13.64
N PRO A 286 17.91 -12.91 14.55
CA PRO A 286 17.93 -13.21 16.01
C PRO A 286 16.57 -13.62 16.56
N ARG A 287 15.49 -13.38 15.80
CA ARG A 287 14.13 -13.77 16.18
C ARG A 287 13.37 -14.37 15.01
N PRO A 288 12.37 -15.21 15.26
CA PRO A 288 11.45 -15.68 14.22
C PRO A 288 10.49 -14.57 13.78
N TYR A 289 9.98 -14.72 12.57
CA TYR A 289 8.92 -13.86 11.99
C TYR A 289 7.74 -14.72 11.54
N GLY A 290 6.52 -14.27 11.86
CA GLY A 290 5.27 -14.92 11.44
C GLY A 290 4.87 -14.48 10.03
N ASP A 291 3.83 -13.64 9.94
CA ASP A 291 3.41 -13.04 8.68
C ASP A 291 4.15 -11.72 8.44
N PHE A 292 4.78 -11.62 7.27
CA PHE A 292 5.59 -10.45 6.92
C PHE A 292 5.59 -10.19 5.42
N CYS A 293 5.91 -8.95 5.06
CA CYS A 293 6.38 -8.56 3.75
C CYS A 293 7.84 -8.15 3.86
N ILE A 294 8.69 -8.64 2.99
CA ILE A 294 10.10 -8.27 2.94
C ILE A 294 10.46 -7.72 1.58
N ARG A 295 11.29 -6.68 1.56
CA ARG A 295 11.84 -6.08 0.35
C ARG A 295 13.35 -5.94 0.50
N PHE A 296 14.09 -6.43 -0.47
CA PHE A 296 15.54 -6.31 -0.49
C PHE A 296 16.07 -6.29 -1.92
N GLN A 297 17.29 -5.83 -2.06
CA GLN A 297 18.03 -5.92 -3.30
C GLN A 297 19.18 -6.91 -3.11
N VAL A 298 19.50 -7.66 -4.14
CA VAL A 298 20.62 -8.59 -4.12
C VAL A 298 21.48 -8.40 -5.36
N LYS A 299 22.78 -8.53 -5.16
CA LYS A 299 23.77 -8.59 -6.23
C LYS A 299 24.61 -9.84 -6.03
N ALA A 300 24.37 -10.86 -6.86
CA ALA A 300 25.23 -12.03 -6.92
C ALA A 300 26.51 -11.66 -7.71
N VAL A 301 27.66 -11.72 -7.07
CA VAL A 301 28.96 -11.48 -7.70
C VAL A 301 29.51 -12.77 -8.29
N ALA A 302 29.38 -13.87 -7.57
CA ALA A 302 29.74 -15.22 -8.00
C ALA A 302 29.04 -16.25 -7.10
N GLY A 303 28.80 -17.44 -7.66
CA GLY A 303 28.19 -18.54 -6.92
C GLY A 303 26.66 -18.51 -6.91
N ASN A 304 26.07 -19.20 -5.95
CA ASN A 304 24.64 -19.33 -5.73
C ASN A 304 24.28 -18.80 -4.34
N ALA A 305 23.14 -18.16 -4.21
CA ALA A 305 22.61 -17.66 -2.97
C ALA A 305 21.10 -17.94 -2.87
N GLY A 306 20.53 -17.73 -1.70
CA GLY A 306 19.10 -17.84 -1.48
C GLY A 306 18.67 -17.17 -0.20
N PHE A 307 17.42 -16.73 -0.18
CA PHE A 307 16.78 -16.16 0.99
C PHE A 307 15.79 -17.16 1.56
N TYR A 308 16.03 -17.63 2.78
CA TYR A 308 15.19 -18.60 3.45
C TYR A 308 14.12 -17.91 4.30
N ILE A 309 12.90 -18.40 4.21
CA ILE A 309 11.74 -17.95 4.98
C ILE A 309 11.08 -19.10 5.73
N ARG A 310 10.55 -18.85 6.91
CA ARG A 310 9.90 -19.86 7.78
C ARG A 310 10.79 -21.09 7.95
N SER A 311 12.09 -20.85 8.20
CA SER A 311 13.10 -21.88 8.24
C SER A 311 13.65 -22.12 9.62
N GLU A 312 14.09 -23.36 9.86
CA GLU A 312 14.77 -23.78 11.06
C GLU A 312 16.23 -24.11 10.75
N LYS A 313 17.10 -23.91 11.73
CA LYS A 313 18.50 -24.33 11.65
C LYS A 313 18.58 -25.84 11.60
N ARG A 314 19.37 -26.38 10.67
CA ARG A 314 19.65 -27.81 10.59
C ARG A 314 21.15 -28.09 10.55
N GLY A 315 21.60 -28.90 11.50
CA GLY A 315 23.00 -29.30 11.59
C GLY A 315 23.97 -28.11 11.69
N ARG A 316 25.18 -28.30 11.15
CA ARG A 316 26.25 -27.30 11.24
C ARG A 316 26.21 -26.19 10.20
N SER A 317 25.45 -26.35 9.10
CA SER A 317 25.47 -25.41 7.96
C SER A 317 24.21 -25.45 7.11
N GLY A 318 23.11 -25.99 7.62
CA GLY A 318 21.87 -26.15 6.85
C GLY A 318 20.69 -25.38 7.42
N ALA A 319 19.72 -25.11 6.56
CA ALA A 319 18.40 -24.64 6.91
C ALA A 319 17.34 -25.57 6.33
N ALA A 320 16.20 -25.70 7.01
CA ALA A 320 15.02 -26.35 6.48
C ALA A 320 13.89 -25.36 6.46
N GLY A 321 13.31 -25.13 5.29
CA GLY A 321 12.27 -24.16 5.08
C GLY A 321 12.10 -23.83 3.61
N LEU A 322 11.33 -22.79 3.33
CA LEU A 322 11.14 -22.30 1.97
C LEU A 322 12.32 -21.41 1.56
N GLN A 323 12.87 -21.62 0.40
CA GLN A 323 13.95 -20.81 -0.17
C GLN A 323 13.46 -20.05 -1.41
N VAL A 324 13.76 -18.76 -1.44
CA VAL A 324 13.78 -17.98 -2.68
C VAL A 324 15.19 -18.06 -3.22
N GLU A 325 15.34 -18.75 -4.34
CA GLU A 325 16.62 -18.92 -5.03
C GLU A 325 17.08 -17.60 -5.65
N ILE A 326 18.39 -17.34 -5.57
CA ILE A 326 19.02 -16.11 -6.10
C ILE A 326 20.21 -16.48 -6.98
#